data_499183cd77b0eb6a724bfc7d6802bab8
#
_entry.id   499183cd77b0eb6a724bfc7d6802bab8
#
_cell.length_a   1.000
_cell.length_b   1.000
_cell.length_c   1.000
_cell.angle_alpha   90.00
_cell.angle_beta   90.00
_cell.angle_gamma   90.00
#
_symmetry.space_group_name_H-M   'P 1'
#
loop_
_entity.id
_entity.type
_entity.pdbx_description
1 polymer ?
#
loop_
_entity_poly.entity_id
_entity_poly.type
_entity_poly.pdbx_seq_one_letter_code
_entity_poly.pdbx_strand_id
1 'polypeptide(L)' 'VRFARHAKNEMRWKGWAQREVRWVIANLVKVDADAYGHPRYFGYIRGDLVRVVVAADDPEFVITIHPRRHF' A
#
# COMPACT_ATOMS: atom_id res chain seq x y z
N VAL A 1 -3.89 -11.42 2.75
CA VAL A 1 -2.86 -10.52 2.19
C VAL A 1 -1.52 -10.83 2.83
N ARG A 2 -0.50 -10.96 2.01
CA ARG A 2 0.88 -11.15 2.48
C ARG A 2 1.67 -9.88 2.22
N PHE A 3 2.72 -9.68 2.99
CA PHE A 3 3.54 -8.47 2.92
C PHE A 3 5.01 -8.84 2.72
N ALA A 4 5.66 -8.19 1.77
CA ALA A 4 7.11 -8.31 1.59
C ALA A 4 7.81 -7.75 2.84
N ARG A 5 9.06 -8.16 3.06
CA ARG A 5 9.84 -7.69 4.22
C ARG A 5 9.91 -6.16 4.25
N HIS A 6 10.17 -5.55 3.09
CA HIS A 6 10.26 -4.09 3.00
C HIS A 6 8.96 -3.42 3.46
N ALA A 7 7.82 -3.96 3.02
CA ALA A 7 6.52 -3.43 3.43
C ALA A 7 6.32 -3.58 4.94
N LYS A 8 6.68 -4.74 5.50
CA LYS A 8 6.57 -4.97 6.95
C LYS A 8 7.42 -3.99 7.74
N ASN A 9 8.63 -3.70 7.27
CA ASN A 9 9.52 -2.75 7.93
C ASN A 9 8.94 -1.34 7.93
N GLU A 10 8.38 -0.90 6.79
CA GLU A 10 7.75 0.40 6.70
C GLU A 10 6.53 0.49 7.61
N MET A 11 5.71 -0.55 7.64
CA MET A 11 4.54 -0.61 8.52
C MET A 11 4.95 -0.50 9.98
N ARG A 12 5.99 -1.23 10.38
CA ARG A 12 6.48 -1.21 11.77
C ARG A 12 6.97 0.18 12.14
N TRP A 13 7.75 0.79 11.26
CA TRP A 13 8.32 2.10 11.53
C TRP A 13 7.24 3.16 11.63
N LYS A 14 6.23 3.11 10.76
CA LYS A 14 5.15 4.10 10.75
C LYS A 14 4.02 3.77 11.73
N GLY A 15 4.04 2.58 12.31
CA GLY A 15 2.98 2.15 13.21
C GLY A 15 1.68 1.79 12.50
N TRP A 16 1.76 1.39 11.24
CA TRP A 16 0.58 0.98 10.48
C TRP A 16 0.27 -0.50 10.75
N ALA A 17 -0.98 -0.80 11.11
CA ALA A 17 -1.42 -2.17 11.28
C ALA A 17 -1.78 -2.79 9.93
N GLN A 18 -1.70 -4.12 9.84
CA GLN A 18 -2.06 -4.83 8.61
C GLN A 18 -3.51 -4.53 8.20
N ARG A 19 -4.43 -4.44 9.16
CA ARG A 19 -5.82 -4.14 8.85
C ARG A 19 -5.99 -2.74 8.23
N GLU A 20 -5.12 -1.80 8.61
CA GLU A 20 -5.16 -0.45 8.05
C GLU A 20 -4.70 -0.43 6.61
N VAL A 21 -3.68 -1.21 6.29
CA VAL A 21 -3.20 -1.34 4.91
C VAL A 21 -4.26 -2.04 4.05
N ARG A 22 -4.88 -3.10 4.57
CA ARG A 22 -5.99 -3.76 3.86
C ARG A 22 -7.16 -2.80 3.64
N TRP A 23 -7.41 -1.91 4.60
CA TRP A 23 -8.44 -0.89 4.46
C TRP A 23 -8.16 0.02 3.26
N VAL A 24 -6.90 0.44 3.08
CA VAL A 24 -6.52 1.28 1.94
C VAL A 24 -6.84 0.59 0.62
N ILE A 25 -6.52 -0.69 0.51
CA ILE A 25 -6.80 -1.45 -0.71
C ILE A 25 -8.30 -1.56 -0.96
N ALA A 26 -9.08 -1.77 0.09
CA ALA A 26 -10.54 -1.92 -0.03
C ALA A 26 -11.26 -0.59 -0.23
N ASN A 27 -10.67 0.52 0.23
CA ASN A 27 -11.29 1.84 0.22
C ASN A 27 -10.40 2.87 -0.46
N LEU A 28 -9.78 2.47 -1.55
CA LEU A 28 -8.85 3.33 -2.29
C LEU A 28 -9.57 4.55 -2.87
N VAL A 29 -8.84 5.66 -2.96
CA VAL A 29 -9.34 6.88 -3.60
C VAL A 29 -8.77 7.09 -4.99
N LYS A 30 -7.69 6.37 -5.32
CA LYS A 30 -7.07 6.39 -6.63
C LYS A 30 -6.30 5.10 -6.84
N VAL A 31 -6.24 4.62 -8.07
CA VAL A 31 -5.39 3.48 -8.45
C VAL A 31 -4.71 3.80 -9.77
N ASP A 32 -3.43 3.46 -9.86
CA ASP A 32 -2.68 3.49 -11.12
C ASP A 32 -1.74 2.29 -11.14
N ALA A 33 -0.74 2.29 -12.00
CA ALA A 33 0.24 1.23 -12.06
C ALA A 33 1.62 1.82 -12.26
N ASP A 34 2.65 1.13 -11.75
CA ASP A 34 4.02 1.54 -11.99
C ASP A 34 4.50 1.06 -13.36
N ALA A 35 5.78 1.32 -13.68
CA ALA A 35 6.35 0.97 -14.97
C ALA A 35 6.37 -0.54 -15.24
N TYR A 36 6.27 -1.35 -14.19
CA TYR A 36 6.28 -2.81 -14.29
C TYR A 36 4.89 -3.41 -14.25
N GLY A 37 3.85 -2.56 -14.22
CA GLY A 37 2.47 -3.03 -14.17
C GLY A 37 1.97 -3.38 -12.77
N HIS A 38 2.72 -3.07 -11.73
CA HIS A 38 2.26 -3.30 -10.36
C HIS A 38 1.20 -2.27 -9.99
N PRO A 39 0.00 -2.68 -9.56
CA PRO A 39 -1.02 -1.74 -9.12
C PRO A 39 -0.56 -0.93 -7.92
N ARG A 40 -0.84 0.37 -7.93
CA ARG A 40 -0.57 1.26 -6.81
C ARG A 40 -1.90 1.82 -6.33
N TYR A 41 -2.25 1.49 -5.07
CA TYR A 41 -3.50 1.91 -4.45
C TYR A 41 -3.22 3.05 -3.51
N PHE A 42 -3.95 4.16 -3.68
CA PHE A 42 -3.80 5.34 -2.85
C PHE A 42 -5.02 5.47 -1.94
N GLY A 43 -4.77 5.73 -0.67
CA GLY A 43 -5.83 5.91 0.31
C GLY A 43 -5.26 6.48 1.61
N TYR A 44 -6.09 6.53 2.62
CA TYR A 44 -5.71 7.21 3.87
C TYR A 44 -5.66 6.25 5.05
N ILE A 45 -4.59 6.39 5.85
CA ILE A 45 -4.47 5.73 7.14
C ILE A 45 -4.40 6.85 8.18
N ARG A 46 -5.44 6.94 9.01
CA ARG A 46 -5.53 7.97 10.05
C ARG A 46 -5.24 9.37 9.53
N GLY A 47 -5.78 9.69 8.36
CA GLY A 47 -5.65 11.00 7.75
C GLY A 47 -4.40 11.19 6.90
N ASP A 48 -3.48 10.25 6.89
CA ASP A 48 -2.25 10.32 6.09
C ASP A 48 -2.41 9.58 4.78
N LEU A 49 -2.10 10.25 3.68
CA LEU A 49 -2.17 9.63 2.36
C LEU A 49 -1.01 8.64 2.21
N VAL A 50 -1.34 7.42 1.82
CA VAL A 50 -0.35 6.37 1.60
C VAL A 50 -0.55 5.73 0.23
N ARG A 51 0.53 5.17 -0.30
CA ARG A 51 0.52 4.42 -1.54
C ARG A 51 0.91 2.98 -1.23
N VAL A 52 0.04 2.05 -1.57
CA VAL A 52 0.28 0.60 -1.38
C VAL A 52 0.50 -0.02 -2.75
N VAL A 53 1.66 -0.61 -2.95
CA VAL A 53 2.01 -1.26 -4.22
C VAL A 53 1.88 -2.76 -4.06
N VAL A 54 1.13 -3.38 -4.97
CA VAL A 54 0.82 -4.79 -4.95
C VAL A 54 1.44 -5.46 -6.18
N ALA A 55 1.83 -6.72 -6.07
CA ALA A 55 2.45 -7.43 -7.17
C ALA A 55 1.47 -7.58 -8.35
N ALA A 56 1.99 -7.37 -9.57
CA ALA A 56 1.17 -7.45 -10.78
C ALA A 56 0.57 -8.86 -10.98
N ASP A 57 1.31 -9.88 -10.57
CA ASP A 57 0.92 -11.28 -10.75
C ASP A 57 0.31 -11.91 -9.49
N ASP A 58 0.21 -11.15 -8.41
CA ASP A 58 -0.32 -11.66 -7.15
C ASP A 58 -0.98 -10.52 -6.35
N PRO A 59 -2.29 -10.33 -6.51
CA PRO A 59 -2.99 -9.24 -5.83
C PRO A 59 -3.03 -9.37 -4.30
N GLU A 60 -2.63 -10.53 -3.76
CA GLU A 60 -2.56 -10.75 -2.32
C GLU A 60 -1.18 -10.45 -1.73
N PHE A 61 -0.24 -9.97 -2.56
CA PHE A 61 1.13 -9.70 -2.10
C PHE A 61 1.46 -8.22 -2.18
N VAL A 62 1.61 -7.58 -1.01
CA VAL A 62 1.97 -6.18 -0.91
C VAL A 62 3.49 -6.06 -0.97
N ILE A 63 3.99 -5.38 -2.01
CA ILE A 63 5.43 -5.22 -2.24
C ILE A 63 5.99 -4.12 -1.35
N THR A 64 5.33 -2.96 -1.32
CA THR A 64 5.84 -1.80 -0.59
C THR A 64 4.70 -0.85 -0.24
N ILE A 65 4.96 0.00 0.75
CA ILE A 65 4.02 1.01 1.22
C ILE A 65 4.82 2.29 1.46
N HIS A 66 4.30 3.41 0.99
CA HIS A 66 4.97 4.71 1.18
C HIS A 66 3.96 5.77 1.60
N PRO A 67 4.33 6.65 2.54
CA PRO A 67 3.54 7.85 2.76
C PRO A 67 3.71 8.79 1.56
N ARG A 68 2.66 9.55 1.26
CA ARG A 68 2.65 10.49 0.14
C ARG A 68 2.08 11.82 0.60
N ARG A 69 2.50 12.92 -0.03
CA ARG A 69 1.90 14.23 0.22
C ARG A 69 0.78 14.51 -0.77
N HIS A 70 0.89 13.93 -1.95
CA HIS A 70 -0.11 14.07 -3.01
C HIS A 70 0.02 12.88 -3.96
N PHE A 71 -0.98 12.72 -4.78
CA PHE A 71 -1.00 11.60 -5.73
C PHE A 71 0.13 11.65 -6.78
#